data_7a0804c59e8073225927b818cfeb8fc6
#
_entry.id   7a0804c59e8073225927b818cfeb8fc6
#
_cell.length_a   1.000
_cell.length_b   1.000
_cell.length_c   1.000
_cell.angle_alpha   90.00
_cell.angle_beta   90.00
_cell.angle_gamma   90.00
#
_symmetry.space_group_name_H-M   'P 1'
#
loop_
_entity.id
_entity.type
_entity.pdbx_description
1 polymer ?
#
loop_
_entity_poly.entity_id
_entity_poly.type
_entity_poly.pdbx_seq_one_letter_code
_entity_poly.pdbx_strand_id
1 'polypeptide(L)'
;RAKLNQDQFAFENVIVSDCVIMGHDLLWKVKQERDQIYSLPSMTEEQGMRVADLEVEFAEMNGYTAESEAEELLLGLGIPLNDHEKPMSSIAPGLKLRVLLAQALFGDPGILLLDEPTNNLDINTIRWLEDTLNSRESTMIVISHDRRFLNSVCTHMADLDYGEIRLYSGNYDDFMIASTQARERLISDNAKKQAKINELQAFVKRFSANASKAKQATSRANQINKIKLDDIKTVSYTHLRAHETIDNL
;
A
#
# COMPACT_ATOMS: atom_id res chain seq x y z
N ARG A 1 0.59 -13.49 6.68
CA ARG A 1 0.53 -12.05 6.36
C ARG A 1 1.76 -11.35 6.90
N ALA A 2 2.32 -10.43 6.15
CA ALA A 2 3.42 -9.59 6.58
C ALA A 2 3.08 -8.11 6.40
N LYS A 3 3.73 -7.26 7.19
CA LYS A 3 3.60 -5.80 7.15
C LYS A 3 5.00 -5.22 7.24
N LEU A 4 5.31 -4.24 6.40
CA LEU A 4 6.55 -3.48 6.50
C LEU A 4 6.56 -2.72 7.84
N ASN A 5 7.51 -3.04 8.71
CA ASN A 5 7.73 -2.32 9.95
C ASN A 5 8.57 -1.06 9.66
N GLN A 6 8.17 0.08 10.21
CA GLN A 6 8.90 1.34 10.06
C GLN A 6 9.80 1.67 11.27
N ASP A 7 9.70 0.88 12.36
CA ASP A 7 10.55 1.05 13.52
C ASP A 7 11.92 0.41 13.29
N GLN A 8 12.84 1.22 12.78
CA GLN A 8 14.21 0.81 12.48
C GLN A 8 15.09 0.53 13.72
N PHE A 9 14.59 0.82 14.92
CA PHE A 9 15.32 0.61 16.19
C PHE A 9 14.85 -0.62 16.96
N ALA A 10 13.79 -1.30 16.50
CA ALA A 10 13.22 -2.46 17.19
C ALA A 10 14.19 -3.67 17.29
N PHE A 11 15.19 -3.75 16.40
CA PHE A 11 16.04 -4.92 16.21
C PHE A 11 17.55 -4.64 16.39
N GLU A 12 17.94 -3.58 17.10
CA GLU A 12 19.34 -3.10 17.20
C GLU A 12 20.38 -4.19 17.55
N ASN A 13 20.01 -5.16 18.38
CA ASN A 13 20.92 -6.23 18.85
C ASN A 13 20.79 -7.52 18.02
N VAL A 14 19.96 -7.55 16.99
CA VAL A 14 19.75 -8.73 16.15
C VAL A 14 20.69 -8.67 14.94
N ILE A 15 21.20 -9.81 14.52
CA ILE A 15 21.97 -9.95 13.28
C ILE A 15 21.06 -9.66 12.08
N VAL A 16 21.61 -9.03 11.05
CA VAL A 16 20.85 -8.59 9.86
C VAL A 16 20.14 -9.76 9.19
N SER A 17 20.81 -10.89 8.93
CA SER A 17 20.21 -12.10 8.35
C SER A 17 19.11 -12.68 9.23
N ASP A 18 19.34 -12.76 10.54
CA ASP A 18 18.32 -13.23 11.49
C ASP A 18 17.10 -12.30 11.53
N CYS A 19 17.32 -10.99 11.45
CA CYS A 19 16.22 -10.01 11.38
C CYS A 19 15.30 -10.28 10.19
N VAL A 20 15.82 -10.69 9.05
CA VAL A 20 15.02 -11.08 7.86
C VAL A 20 14.21 -12.35 8.15
N ILE A 21 14.87 -13.41 8.68
CA ILE A 21 14.21 -14.69 8.98
C ILE A 21 13.09 -14.53 10.02
N MET A 22 13.20 -13.57 10.94
CA MET A 22 12.14 -13.21 11.89
C MET A 22 10.84 -12.75 11.21
N GLY A 23 10.85 -12.45 9.91
CA GLY A 23 9.65 -12.19 9.10
C GLY A 23 8.68 -13.39 9.05
N HIS A 24 9.19 -14.61 9.26
CA HIS A 24 8.39 -15.81 9.41
C HIS A 24 8.37 -16.28 10.88
N ASP A 25 7.44 -15.76 11.67
CA ASP A 25 7.36 -15.94 13.12
C ASP A 25 7.46 -17.41 13.60
N LEU A 26 6.80 -18.34 12.89
CA LEU A 26 6.82 -19.76 13.27
C LEU A 26 8.18 -20.38 12.99
N LEU A 27 8.73 -20.13 11.82
CA LEU A 27 10.06 -20.63 11.45
C LEU A 27 11.12 -20.13 12.44
N TRP A 28 11.07 -18.84 12.80
CA TRP A 28 11.98 -18.25 13.74
C TRP A 28 11.91 -18.92 15.12
N LYS A 29 10.70 -19.18 15.64
CA LYS A 29 10.50 -19.86 16.92
C LYS A 29 11.05 -21.28 16.90
N VAL A 30 10.76 -22.03 15.83
CA VAL A 30 11.27 -23.39 15.65
C VAL A 30 12.80 -23.39 15.55
N LYS A 31 13.37 -22.48 14.78
CA LYS A 31 14.84 -22.30 14.69
C LYS A 31 15.45 -22.05 16.05
N GLN A 32 14.90 -21.09 16.82
CA GLN A 32 15.43 -20.74 18.15
C GLN A 32 15.34 -21.91 19.13
N GLU A 33 14.19 -22.60 19.22
CA GLU A 33 14.01 -23.74 20.14
C GLU A 33 14.95 -24.88 19.77
N ARG A 34 15.06 -25.21 18.47
CA ARG A 34 15.97 -26.23 17.95
C ARG A 34 17.43 -25.91 18.29
N ASP A 35 17.89 -24.71 17.96
CA ASP A 35 19.27 -24.29 18.15
C ASP A 35 19.63 -24.21 19.64
N GLN A 36 18.66 -23.82 20.50
CA GLN A 36 18.82 -23.84 21.96
C GLN A 36 19.05 -25.27 22.49
N ILE A 37 18.27 -26.24 22.03
CA ILE A 37 18.44 -27.64 22.46
C ILE A 37 19.77 -28.19 21.97
N TYR A 38 20.14 -27.90 20.70
CA TYR A 38 21.45 -28.33 20.16
C TYR A 38 22.66 -27.72 20.85
N SER A 39 22.50 -26.54 21.47
CA SER A 39 23.59 -25.90 22.23
C SER A 39 23.85 -26.51 23.59
N LEU A 40 22.97 -27.43 24.04
CA LEU A 40 23.15 -28.11 25.35
C LEU A 40 24.31 -29.12 25.30
N PRO A 41 25.11 -29.22 26.38
CA PRO A 41 26.23 -30.17 26.46
C PRO A 41 25.79 -31.64 26.37
N SER A 42 24.56 -31.92 26.79
CA SER A 42 23.92 -33.26 26.70
C SER A 42 22.42 -33.07 26.60
N MET A 43 21.77 -33.90 25.80
CA MET A 43 20.32 -33.92 25.62
C MET A 43 19.69 -35.04 26.46
N THR A 44 18.54 -34.78 27.05
CA THR A 44 17.67 -35.81 27.61
C THR A 44 16.93 -36.54 26.51
N GLU A 45 16.35 -37.72 26.79
CA GLU A 45 15.53 -38.48 25.82
C GLU A 45 14.34 -37.65 25.34
N GLU A 46 13.67 -36.90 26.20
CA GLU A 46 12.56 -35.99 25.90
C GLU A 46 13.00 -34.86 24.95
N GLN A 47 14.15 -34.25 25.21
CA GLN A 47 14.73 -33.21 24.35
C GLN A 47 15.13 -33.77 22.99
N GLY A 48 15.63 -35.01 22.92
CA GLY A 48 15.93 -35.68 21.66
C GLY A 48 14.68 -35.91 20.82
N MET A 49 13.56 -36.33 21.44
CA MET A 49 12.27 -36.44 20.71
C MET A 49 11.77 -35.08 20.25
N ARG A 50 11.83 -34.04 21.09
CA ARG A 50 11.40 -32.69 20.72
C ARG A 50 12.21 -32.14 19.56
N VAL A 51 13.52 -32.35 19.51
CA VAL A 51 14.36 -31.93 18.37
C VAL A 51 13.95 -32.64 17.08
N ALA A 52 13.63 -33.95 17.14
CA ALA A 52 13.16 -34.67 15.97
C ALA A 52 11.86 -34.08 15.40
N ASP A 53 10.92 -33.69 16.26
CA ASP A 53 9.68 -33.01 15.85
C ASP A 53 10.00 -31.63 15.25
N LEU A 54 10.88 -30.84 15.90
CA LEU A 54 11.30 -29.52 15.41
C LEU A 54 12.02 -29.60 14.05
N GLU A 55 12.79 -30.65 13.79
CA GLU A 55 13.44 -30.86 12.47
C GLU A 55 12.40 -31.09 11.37
N VAL A 56 11.32 -31.82 11.67
CA VAL A 56 10.22 -31.98 10.71
C VAL A 56 9.51 -30.64 10.45
N GLU A 57 9.14 -29.93 11.53
CA GLU A 57 8.50 -28.61 11.42
C GLU A 57 9.40 -27.63 10.64
N PHE A 58 10.70 -27.63 10.91
CA PHE A 58 11.68 -26.78 10.24
C PHE A 58 11.81 -27.09 8.75
N ALA A 59 11.83 -28.38 8.40
CA ALA A 59 11.90 -28.81 7.00
C ALA A 59 10.62 -28.43 6.23
N GLU A 60 9.43 -28.62 6.84
CA GLU A 60 8.14 -28.26 6.22
C GLU A 60 8.02 -26.77 5.92
N MET A 61 8.68 -25.90 6.70
CA MET A 61 8.73 -24.46 6.52
C MET A 61 9.90 -23.98 5.65
N ASN A 62 10.58 -24.88 4.92
CA ASN A 62 11.77 -24.58 4.13
C ASN A 62 12.92 -23.97 4.96
N GLY A 63 13.04 -24.33 6.23
CA GLY A 63 14.00 -23.76 7.15
C GLY A 63 15.46 -23.93 6.70
N TYR A 64 15.80 -25.01 6.00
CA TYR A 64 17.15 -25.25 5.49
C TYR A 64 17.59 -24.29 4.36
N THR A 65 16.64 -23.63 3.69
CA THR A 65 16.93 -22.64 2.66
C THR A 65 16.71 -21.20 3.15
N ALA A 66 16.28 -21.04 4.39
CA ALA A 66 15.91 -19.73 4.98
C ALA A 66 17.08 -18.72 4.95
N GLU A 67 18.30 -19.16 5.24
CA GLU A 67 19.49 -18.31 5.21
C GLU A 67 19.82 -17.85 3.78
N SER A 68 19.73 -18.76 2.80
CA SER A 68 19.95 -18.43 1.38
C SER A 68 18.87 -17.50 0.84
N GLU A 69 17.60 -17.68 1.22
CA GLU A 69 16.52 -16.78 0.85
C GLU A 69 16.71 -15.38 1.47
N ALA A 70 17.07 -15.33 2.74
CA ALA A 70 17.38 -14.06 3.42
C ALA A 70 18.56 -13.33 2.75
N GLU A 71 19.61 -14.05 2.38
CA GLU A 71 20.76 -13.51 1.67
C GLU A 71 20.37 -12.94 0.31
N GLU A 72 19.58 -13.67 -0.49
CA GLU A 72 19.09 -13.21 -1.80
C GLU A 72 18.27 -11.93 -1.67
N LEU A 73 17.35 -11.84 -0.72
CA LEU A 73 16.55 -10.65 -0.46
C LEU A 73 17.44 -9.45 -0.04
N LEU A 74 18.40 -9.67 0.83
CA LEU A 74 19.33 -8.63 1.29
C LEU A 74 20.20 -8.10 0.15
N LEU A 75 20.76 -8.98 -0.67
CA LEU A 75 21.55 -8.60 -1.84
C LEU A 75 20.73 -7.83 -2.87
N GLY A 76 19.50 -8.29 -3.14
CA GLY A 76 18.58 -7.63 -4.06
C GLY A 76 18.21 -6.22 -3.60
N LEU A 77 18.09 -6.00 -2.28
CA LEU A 77 17.87 -4.69 -1.67
C LEU A 77 19.17 -3.86 -1.50
N GLY A 78 20.29 -4.31 -2.08
CA GLY A 78 21.54 -3.57 -2.10
C GLY A 78 22.28 -3.55 -0.76
N ILE A 79 22.07 -4.56 0.10
CA ILE A 79 22.81 -4.73 1.34
C ILE A 79 23.99 -5.67 1.05
N PRO A 80 25.25 -5.21 1.21
CA PRO A 80 26.41 -6.01 0.87
C PRO A 80 26.57 -7.20 1.82
N LEU A 81 27.08 -8.30 1.29
CA LEU A 81 27.27 -9.57 2.02
C LEU A 81 28.01 -9.40 3.35
N ASN A 82 29.01 -8.50 3.39
CA ASN A 82 29.79 -8.21 4.60
C ASN A 82 28.96 -7.62 5.77
N ASP A 83 27.72 -7.18 5.51
CA ASP A 83 26.83 -6.61 6.52
C ASP A 83 25.81 -7.61 7.04
N HIS A 84 25.66 -8.79 6.41
CA HIS A 84 24.63 -9.77 6.74
C HIS A 84 24.82 -10.38 8.13
N GLU A 85 26.07 -10.58 8.55
CA GLU A 85 26.43 -11.14 9.86
C GLU A 85 26.64 -10.07 10.94
N LYS A 86 26.43 -8.80 10.61
CA LYS A 86 26.54 -7.71 11.58
C LYS A 86 25.24 -7.47 12.33
N PRO A 87 25.33 -6.94 13.57
CA PRO A 87 24.12 -6.49 14.27
C PRO A 87 23.51 -5.27 13.57
N MET A 88 22.19 -5.16 13.61
CA MET A 88 21.42 -4.04 13.06
C MET A 88 21.92 -2.66 13.53
N SER A 89 22.47 -2.56 14.75
CA SER A 89 23.02 -1.32 15.30
C SER A 89 24.22 -0.80 14.53
N SER A 90 24.98 -1.69 13.85
CA SER A 90 26.24 -1.34 13.16
C SER A 90 26.04 -0.91 11.71
N ILE A 91 24.85 -1.11 11.13
CA ILE A 91 24.59 -0.72 9.74
C ILE A 91 23.96 0.69 9.65
N ALA A 92 24.13 1.33 8.48
CA ALA A 92 23.61 2.68 8.26
C ALA A 92 22.07 2.71 8.36
N PRO A 93 21.48 3.80 8.91
CA PRO A 93 20.01 3.89 9.09
C PRO A 93 19.20 3.65 7.81
N GLY A 94 19.68 4.13 6.65
CA GLY A 94 19.01 3.89 5.36
C GLY A 94 19.00 2.42 4.95
N LEU A 95 19.99 1.62 5.37
CA LEU A 95 20.03 0.17 5.12
C LEU A 95 19.11 -0.59 6.08
N LYS A 96 18.89 -0.10 7.32
CA LYS A 96 17.97 -0.74 8.28
C LYS A 96 16.56 -0.87 7.71
N LEU A 97 16.05 0.17 7.04
CA LEU A 97 14.73 0.11 6.40
C LEU A 97 14.68 -0.92 5.26
N ARG A 98 15.78 -1.11 4.53
CA ARG A 98 15.89 -2.14 3.50
C ARG A 98 15.88 -3.56 4.11
N VAL A 99 16.53 -3.76 5.27
CA VAL A 99 16.45 -5.03 6.02
C VAL A 99 15.02 -5.31 6.48
N LEU A 100 14.30 -4.31 6.98
CA LEU A 100 12.90 -4.46 7.38
C LEU A 100 11.98 -4.74 6.16
N LEU A 101 12.33 -4.23 4.99
CA LEU A 101 11.64 -4.60 3.75
C LEU A 101 11.93 -6.06 3.37
N ALA A 102 13.19 -6.52 3.46
CA ALA A 102 13.54 -7.92 3.28
C ALA A 102 12.77 -8.82 4.25
N GLN A 103 12.69 -8.43 5.54
CA GLN A 103 11.90 -9.14 6.56
C GLN A 103 10.43 -9.28 6.16
N ALA A 104 9.80 -8.21 5.63
CA ALA A 104 8.42 -8.24 5.21
C ALA A 104 8.20 -9.12 3.96
N LEU A 105 9.22 -9.26 3.11
CA LEU A 105 9.18 -10.08 1.89
C LEU A 105 9.51 -11.55 2.16
N PHE A 106 10.15 -11.87 3.28
CA PHE A 106 10.64 -13.21 3.60
C PHE A 106 9.49 -14.21 3.79
N GLY A 107 9.70 -15.46 3.35
CA GLY A 107 8.76 -16.56 3.55
C GLY A 107 7.46 -16.46 2.74
N ASP A 108 7.45 -15.69 1.66
CA ASP A 108 6.36 -15.51 0.69
C ASP A 108 4.96 -15.37 1.33
N PRO A 109 4.71 -14.29 2.08
CA PRO A 109 3.45 -14.10 2.80
C PRO A 109 2.28 -13.96 1.83
N GLY A 110 1.17 -14.68 2.05
CA GLY A 110 -0.04 -14.61 1.20
C GLY A 110 -0.75 -13.23 1.24
N ILE A 111 -0.45 -12.37 2.23
CA ILE A 111 -0.90 -10.97 2.30
C ILE A 111 0.28 -10.10 2.70
N LEU A 112 0.58 -9.09 1.88
CA LEU A 112 1.68 -8.17 2.07
C LEU A 112 1.19 -6.72 2.14
N LEU A 113 1.57 -6.00 3.20
CA LEU A 113 1.23 -4.60 3.42
C LEU A 113 2.50 -3.75 3.37
N LEU A 114 2.63 -2.91 2.36
CA LEU A 114 3.79 -2.05 2.13
C LEU A 114 3.38 -0.57 2.21
N ASP A 115 4.04 0.16 3.08
CA ASP A 115 3.86 1.60 3.24
C ASP A 115 5.17 2.30 2.85
N GLU A 116 5.13 3.06 1.74
CA GLU A 116 6.25 3.77 1.12
C GLU A 116 7.51 2.91 0.92
N PRO A 117 7.40 1.72 0.27
CA PRO A 117 8.52 0.77 0.18
C PRO A 117 9.68 1.26 -0.69
N THR A 118 9.47 2.27 -1.53
CA THR A 118 10.49 2.85 -2.42
C THR A 118 11.35 3.92 -1.76
N ASN A 119 11.00 4.34 -0.53
CA ASN A 119 11.76 5.36 0.17
C ASN A 119 13.19 4.90 0.46
N ASN A 120 14.15 5.78 0.18
CA ASN A 120 15.59 5.53 0.35
C ASN A 120 16.17 4.38 -0.51
N LEU A 121 15.48 3.96 -1.58
CA LEU A 121 15.98 3.03 -2.56
C LEU A 121 16.55 3.77 -3.78
N ASP A 122 17.62 3.24 -4.34
CA ASP A 122 18.11 3.65 -5.66
C ASP A 122 17.32 2.98 -6.78
N ILE A 123 17.47 3.49 -8.00
CA ILE A 123 16.68 3.06 -9.16
C ILE A 123 16.84 1.55 -9.49
N ASN A 124 18.00 0.97 -9.24
CA ASN A 124 18.24 -0.43 -9.52
C ASN A 124 17.55 -1.31 -8.48
N THR A 125 17.59 -0.90 -7.21
CA THR A 125 16.88 -1.57 -6.10
C THR A 125 15.37 -1.46 -6.29
N ILE A 126 14.84 -0.32 -6.78
CA ILE A 126 13.41 -0.18 -7.09
C ILE A 126 13.00 -1.15 -8.19
N ARG A 127 13.78 -1.28 -9.27
CA ARG A 127 13.49 -2.23 -10.35
C ARG A 127 13.49 -3.67 -9.85
N TRP A 128 14.48 -4.04 -9.07
CA TRP A 128 14.53 -5.36 -8.45
C TRP A 128 13.29 -5.62 -7.57
N LEU A 129 12.87 -4.62 -6.80
CA LEU A 129 11.64 -4.72 -5.97
C LEU A 129 10.40 -4.86 -6.84
N GLU A 130 10.26 -4.08 -7.94
CA GLU A 130 9.16 -4.22 -8.91
C GLU A 130 9.10 -5.64 -9.47
N ASP A 131 10.23 -6.20 -9.92
CA ASP A 131 10.31 -7.56 -10.46
C ASP A 131 9.94 -8.61 -9.39
N THR A 132 10.46 -8.44 -8.17
CA THR A 132 10.17 -9.34 -7.05
C THR A 132 8.71 -9.32 -6.66
N LEU A 133 8.06 -8.15 -6.61
CA LEU A 133 6.64 -8.04 -6.29
C LEU A 133 5.75 -8.61 -7.40
N ASN A 134 6.11 -8.36 -8.67
CA ASN A 134 5.36 -8.86 -9.82
C ASN A 134 5.45 -10.37 -10.02
N SER A 135 6.51 -11.02 -9.52
CA SER A 135 6.65 -12.47 -9.55
C SER A 135 5.83 -13.21 -8.49
N ARG A 136 5.24 -12.50 -7.52
CA ARG A 136 4.48 -13.08 -6.42
C ARG A 136 3.00 -13.21 -6.75
N GLU A 137 2.37 -14.27 -6.24
CA GLU A 137 0.92 -14.49 -6.33
C GLU A 137 0.16 -13.95 -5.11
N SER A 138 0.86 -13.32 -4.16
CA SER A 138 0.28 -12.81 -2.92
C SER A 138 -0.62 -11.58 -3.14
N THR A 139 -1.63 -11.42 -2.29
CA THR A 139 -2.42 -10.19 -2.26
C THR A 139 -1.60 -9.07 -1.62
N MET A 140 -1.43 -7.96 -2.33
CA MET A 140 -0.62 -6.84 -1.84
C MET A 140 -1.45 -5.57 -1.71
N ILE A 141 -1.20 -4.81 -0.64
CA ILE A 141 -1.66 -3.43 -0.48
C ILE A 141 -0.42 -2.56 -0.36
N VAL A 142 -0.29 -1.64 -1.30
CA VAL A 142 0.87 -0.74 -1.39
C VAL A 142 0.39 0.70 -1.26
N ILE A 143 1.02 1.46 -0.37
CA ILE A 143 0.90 2.90 -0.27
C ILE A 143 2.20 3.49 -0.80
N SER A 144 2.14 4.34 -1.83
CA SER A 144 3.32 5.01 -2.38
C SER A 144 2.96 6.32 -3.06
N HIS A 145 3.91 7.25 -3.05
CA HIS A 145 3.85 8.49 -3.84
C HIS A 145 4.58 8.36 -5.19
N ASP A 146 5.28 7.26 -5.42
CA ASP A 146 5.96 6.99 -6.68
C ASP A 146 4.98 6.43 -7.72
N ARG A 147 4.57 7.30 -8.65
CA ARG A 147 3.61 6.94 -9.73
C ARG A 147 4.14 5.84 -10.64
N ARG A 148 5.45 5.85 -10.92
CA ARG A 148 6.06 4.85 -11.80
C ARG A 148 5.99 3.47 -11.14
N PHE A 149 6.33 3.40 -9.87
CA PHE A 149 6.24 2.18 -9.08
C PHE A 149 4.79 1.66 -9.01
N LEU A 150 3.82 2.54 -8.73
CA LEU A 150 2.40 2.16 -8.72
C LEU A 150 1.92 1.65 -10.08
N ASN A 151 2.36 2.28 -11.19
CA ASN A 151 2.04 1.81 -12.53
C ASN A 151 2.65 0.44 -12.87
N SER A 152 3.81 0.14 -12.32
CA SER A 152 4.53 -1.12 -12.56
C SER A 152 3.95 -2.31 -11.78
N VAL A 153 3.49 -2.06 -10.54
CA VAL A 153 3.14 -3.14 -9.60
C VAL A 153 1.63 -3.29 -9.37
N CYS A 154 0.86 -2.19 -9.43
CA CYS A 154 -0.54 -2.23 -9.03
C CYS A 154 -1.47 -2.58 -10.19
N THR A 155 -2.40 -3.49 -9.94
CA THR A 155 -3.49 -3.88 -10.86
C THR A 155 -4.81 -3.17 -10.54
N HIS A 156 -4.92 -2.58 -9.34
CA HIS A 156 -6.08 -1.83 -8.86
C HIS A 156 -5.60 -0.64 -8.04
N MET A 157 -6.37 0.44 -8.10
CA MET A 157 -6.14 1.62 -7.26
C MET A 157 -7.29 1.80 -6.27
N ALA A 158 -6.95 2.05 -5.01
CA ALA A 158 -7.90 2.37 -3.95
C ALA A 158 -7.77 3.86 -3.59
N ASP A 159 -8.79 4.64 -3.89
CA ASP A 159 -8.88 6.06 -3.53
C ASP A 159 -9.63 6.20 -2.20
N LEU A 160 -8.93 6.71 -1.18
CA LEU A 160 -9.51 6.98 0.15
C LEU A 160 -9.81 8.48 0.26
N ASP A 161 -11.09 8.83 0.11
CA ASP A 161 -11.54 10.21 0.17
C ASP A 161 -12.75 10.36 1.09
N TYR A 162 -12.71 11.32 2.02
CA TYR A 162 -13.76 11.61 3.01
C TYR A 162 -14.33 10.39 3.76
N GLY A 163 -13.45 9.41 4.08
CA GLY A 163 -13.85 8.20 4.80
C GLY A 163 -14.51 7.11 3.94
N GLU A 164 -14.58 7.30 2.63
CA GLU A 164 -15.03 6.31 1.66
C GLU A 164 -13.84 5.75 0.87
N ILE A 165 -13.84 4.45 0.61
CA ILE A 165 -12.86 3.80 -0.26
C ILE A 165 -13.53 3.49 -1.59
N ARG A 166 -12.92 3.96 -2.68
CA ARG A 166 -13.36 3.66 -4.05
C ARG A 166 -12.29 2.88 -4.77
N LEU A 167 -12.66 1.74 -5.32
CA LEU A 167 -11.77 0.88 -6.08
C LEU A 167 -11.89 1.18 -7.57
N TYR A 168 -10.75 1.30 -8.23
CA TYR A 168 -10.60 1.45 -9.67
C TYR A 168 -9.77 0.29 -10.20
N SER A 169 -10.21 -0.33 -11.26
CA SER A 169 -9.44 -1.35 -11.97
C SER A 169 -8.40 -0.68 -12.86
N GLY A 170 -7.21 -1.25 -12.94
CA GLY A 170 -6.09 -0.70 -13.67
C GLY A 170 -5.01 -0.09 -12.77
N ASN A 171 -3.99 0.47 -13.40
CA ASN A 171 -2.85 1.10 -12.73
C ASN A 171 -3.14 2.58 -12.36
N TYR A 172 -2.11 3.31 -11.93
CA TYR A 172 -2.27 4.71 -11.53
C TYR A 172 -2.74 5.62 -12.69
N ASP A 173 -2.25 5.40 -13.92
CA ASP A 173 -2.65 6.23 -15.07
C ASP A 173 -4.10 5.96 -15.47
N ASP A 174 -4.56 4.71 -15.43
CA ASP A 174 -5.96 4.33 -15.65
C ASP A 174 -6.87 4.98 -14.60
N PHE A 175 -6.46 4.97 -13.34
CA PHE A 175 -7.15 5.66 -12.26
C PHE A 175 -7.27 7.16 -12.52
N MET A 176 -6.18 7.83 -12.94
CA MET A 176 -6.19 9.26 -13.22
C MET A 176 -7.17 9.63 -14.35
N ILE A 177 -7.22 8.82 -15.40
CA ILE A 177 -8.18 8.99 -16.49
C ILE A 177 -9.62 8.81 -15.98
N ALA A 178 -9.89 7.70 -15.29
CA ALA A 178 -11.23 7.39 -14.79
C ALA A 178 -11.74 8.43 -13.78
N SER A 179 -10.92 8.85 -12.84
CA SER A 179 -11.27 9.84 -11.82
C SER A 179 -11.51 11.22 -12.42
N THR A 180 -10.68 11.63 -13.42
CA THR A 180 -10.88 12.89 -14.16
C THR A 180 -12.20 12.89 -14.92
N GLN A 181 -12.50 11.83 -15.66
CA GLN A 181 -13.77 11.69 -16.38
C GLN A 181 -14.98 11.69 -15.45
N ALA A 182 -14.88 10.99 -14.31
CA ALA A 182 -15.95 10.99 -13.30
C ALA A 182 -16.22 12.39 -12.75
N ARG A 183 -15.16 13.16 -12.50
CA ARG A 183 -15.25 14.55 -12.04
C ARG A 183 -15.88 15.47 -13.09
N GLU A 184 -15.46 15.36 -14.32
CA GLU A 184 -16.03 16.15 -15.43
C GLU A 184 -17.50 15.87 -15.62
N ARG A 185 -17.94 14.62 -15.56
CA ARG A 185 -19.35 14.23 -15.59
C ARG A 185 -20.12 14.86 -14.43
N LEU A 186 -19.60 14.79 -13.22
CA LEU A 186 -20.21 15.38 -12.02
C LEU A 186 -20.39 16.89 -12.15
N ILE A 187 -19.36 17.61 -12.66
CA ILE A 187 -19.42 19.05 -12.92
C ILE A 187 -20.50 19.37 -13.96
N SER A 188 -20.52 18.61 -15.07
CA SER A 188 -21.52 18.79 -16.15
C SER A 188 -22.94 18.54 -15.65
N ASP A 189 -23.15 17.50 -14.87
CA ASP A 189 -24.47 17.15 -14.33
C ASP A 189 -24.95 18.16 -13.27
N ASN A 190 -24.04 18.65 -12.42
CA ASN A 190 -24.36 19.74 -11.49
C ASN A 190 -24.71 21.05 -12.23
N ALA A 191 -23.99 21.38 -13.33
CA ALA A 191 -24.32 22.54 -14.14
C ALA A 191 -25.74 22.42 -14.75
N LYS A 192 -26.11 21.24 -15.27
CA LYS A 192 -27.47 20.97 -15.79
C LYS A 192 -28.53 21.08 -14.67
N LYS A 193 -28.28 20.49 -13.50
CA LYS A 193 -29.16 20.59 -12.34
C LYS A 193 -29.33 22.04 -11.89
N GLN A 194 -28.24 22.83 -11.84
CA GLN A 194 -28.27 24.25 -11.47
C GLN A 194 -29.05 25.09 -12.49
N ALA A 195 -28.85 24.85 -13.79
CA ALA A 195 -29.61 25.52 -14.85
C ALA A 195 -31.11 25.24 -14.71
N LYS A 196 -31.49 23.98 -14.38
CA LYS A 196 -32.87 23.60 -14.13
C LYS A 196 -33.45 24.27 -12.89
N ILE A 197 -32.71 24.38 -11.81
CA ILE A 197 -33.09 25.13 -10.61
C ILE A 197 -33.35 26.58 -10.98
N ASN A 198 -32.47 27.24 -11.71
CA ASN A 198 -32.58 28.63 -12.11
C ASN A 198 -33.85 28.86 -12.98
N GLU A 199 -34.10 27.98 -13.95
CA GLU A 199 -35.33 28.02 -14.78
C GLU A 199 -36.61 27.93 -13.92
N LEU A 200 -36.66 26.96 -12.99
CA LEU A 200 -37.79 26.76 -12.10
C LEU A 200 -37.96 27.95 -11.15
N GLN A 201 -36.90 28.50 -10.60
CA GLN A 201 -36.92 29.69 -9.74
C GLN A 201 -37.44 30.92 -10.48
N ALA A 202 -37.02 31.15 -11.72
CA ALA A 202 -37.50 32.25 -12.56
C ALA A 202 -39.01 32.11 -12.83
N PHE A 203 -39.48 30.90 -13.08
CA PHE A 203 -40.93 30.64 -13.23
C PHE A 203 -41.70 30.91 -11.95
N VAL A 204 -41.22 30.40 -10.81
CA VAL A 204 -41.87 30.65 -9.49
C VAL A 204 -41.94 32.15 -9.20
N LYS A 205 -40.81 32.87 -9.38
CA LYS A 205 -40.75 34.32 -9.17
C LYS A 205 -41.75 35.10 -10.06
N ARG A 206 -41.89 34.68 -11.32
CA ARG A 206 -42.80 35.35 -12.28
C ARG A 206 -44.28 35.11 -12.03
N PHE A 207 -44.65 33.95 -11.50
CA PHE A 207 -46.06 33.51 -11.44
C PHE A 207 -46.59 33.26 -10.01
N SER A 208 -45.78 33.46 -8.97
CA SER A 208 -46.20 33.25 -7.56
C SER A 208 -47.40 34.16 -7.15
N ALA A 209 -47.47 35.39 -7.69
CA ALA A 209 -48.53 36.33 -7.39
C ALA A 209 -49.81 36.16 -8.27
N ASN A 210 -49.81 35.24 -9.22
CA ASN A 210 -50.90 35.02 -10.15
C ASN A 210 -51.81 33.88 -9.67
N ALA A 211 -53.05 34.19 -9.25
CA ALA A 211 -54.01 33.24 -8.68
C ALA A 211 -54.26 32.01 -9.58
N SER A 212 -54.33 32.19 -10.92
CA SER A 212 -54.59 31.10 -11.87
C SER A 212 -53.38 30.16 -12.05
N LYS A 213 -52.16 30.60 -11.73
CA LYS A 213 -50.92 29.82 -11.86
C LYS A 213 -50.26 29.46 -10.52
N ALA A 214 -50.84 29.87 -9.41
CA ALA A 214 -50.28 29.64 -8.06
C ALA A 214 -50.04 28.14 -7.79
N LYS A 215 -50.95 27.25 -8.16
CA LYS A 215 -50.79 25.80 -8.02
C LYS A 215 -49.61 25.25 -8.83
N GLN A 216 -49.35 25.79 -10.04
CA GLN A 216 -48.22 25.41 -10.85
C GLN A 216 -46.89 25.94 -10.26
N ALA A 217 -46.88 27.17 -9.72
CA ALA A 217 -45.73 27.75 -9.05
C ALA A 217 -45.33 26.93 -7.81
N THR A 218 -46.32 26.52 -6.98
CA THR A 218 -46.09 25.66 -5.80
C THR A 218 -45.53 24.29 -6.22
N SER A 219 -46.10 23.67 -7.27
CA SER A 219 -45.57 22.39 -7.80
C SER A 219 -44.11 22.50 -8.24
N ARG A 220 -43.74 23.60 -8.91
CA ARG A 220 -42.34 23.83 -9.35
C ARG A 220 -41.43 24.18 -8.19
N ALA A 221 -41.86 24.89 -7.19
CA ALA A 221 -41.14 25.12 -5.94
C ALA A 221 -40.82 23.78 -5.24
N ASN A 222 -41.78 22.86 -5.20
CA ASN A 222 -41.54 21.51 -4.67
C ASN A 222 -40.55 20.69 -5.52
N GLN A 223 -40.53 20.92 -6.83
CA GLN A 223 -39.51 20.28 -7.70
C GLN A 223 -38.10 20.78 -7.41
N ILE A 224 -37.92 22.08 -7.13
CA ILE A 224 -36.62 22.65 -6.76
C ILE A 224 -36.06 21.95 -5.50
N ASN A 225 -36.91 21.78 -4.48
CA ASN A 225 -36.52 21.12 -3.22
C ASN A 225 -36.12 19.66 -3.37
N LYS A 226 -36.52 19.01 -4.48
CA LYS A 226 -36.14 17.62 -4.80
C LYS A 226 -34.86 17.51 -5.57
N ILE A 227 -34.36 18.57 -6.21
CA ILE A 227 -33.12 18.57 -6.97
C ILE A 227 -31.99 18.76 -5.97
N LYS A 228 -31.19 17.70 -5.76
CA LYS A 228 -29.96 17.76 -4.98
C LYS A 228 -28.80 17.96 -5.93
N LEU A 229 -27.96 18.95 -5.64
CA LEU A 229 -26.64 19.06 -6.24
C LEU A 229 -25.74 18.05 -5.54
N ASP A 230 -24.94 17.34 -6.32
CA ASP A 230 -23.92 16.45 -5.76
C ASP A 230 -22.75 17.31 -5.29
N ASP A 231 -22.21 17.02 -4.11
CA ASP A 231 -21.06 17.73 -3.61
C ASP A 231 -19.85 17.45 -4.52
N ILE A 232 -19.36 18.50 -5.16
CA ILE A 232 -18.07 18.45 -5.87
C ILE A 232 -17.01 18.52 -4.80
N LYS A 233 -16.62 17.33 -4.30
CA LYS A 233 -15.52 17.21 -3.37
C LYS A 233 -14.25 17.71 -4.08
N THR A 234 -13.64 18.76 -3.57
CA THR A 234 -12.36 19.25 -4.07
C THR A 234 -11.30 18.26 -3.69
N VAL A 235 -10.93 17.39 -4.64
CA VAL A 235 -9.75 16.55 -4.44
C VAL A 235 -8.55 17.47 -4.37
N SER A 236 -7.91 17.51 -3.21
CA SER A 236 -6.71 18.32 -2.99
C SER A 236 -5.53 17.68 -3.70
N TYR A 237 -5.49 17.72 -5.02
CA TYR A 237 -4.28 17.40 -5.79
C TYR A 237 -3.33 18.60 -5.72
N THR A 238 -2.65 18.78 -4.59
CA THR A 238 -1.62 19.82 -4.40
C THR A 238 -0.37 19.60 -5.26
N HIS A 239 -0.31 18.55 -6.10
CA HIS A 239 0.86 18.23 -6.92
C HIS A 239 0.74 18.48 -8.43
N LEU A 240 -0.36 19.05 -8.93
CA LEU A 240 -0.54 19.32 -10.37
C LEU A 240 -0.15 20.73 -10.82
N ARG A 241 0.60 21.51 -10.02
CA ARG A 241 1.05 22.88 -10.38
C ARG A 241 2.54 23.04 -10.65
N ALA A 242 3.27 21.99 -10.93
CA ALA A 242 4.72 22.10 -11.13
C ALA A 242 5.23 21.88 -12.55
N HIS A 243 4.39 21.89 -13.60
CA HIS A 243 4.86 21.67 -14.98
C HIS A 243 4.19 22.54 -16.04
N GLU A 244 3.90 23.80 -15.73
CA GLU A 244 3.59 24.76 -16.81
C GLU A 244 4.31 26.08 -16.52
N THR A 245 5.60 26.14 -16.73
CA THR A 245 6.36 27.36 -17.07
C THR A 245 7.81 27.00 -17.36
N ILE A 246 8.09 26.40 -18.48
CA ILE A 246 9.36 26.56 -19.21
C ILE A 246 9.03 26.40 -20.70
N ASP A 247 8.45 27.44 -21.27
CA ASP A 247 8.59 27.75 -22.67
C ASP A 247 8.34 29.25 -22.81
N ASN A 248 9.42 30.01 -22.61
CA ASN A 248 9.64 31.34 -23.17
C ASN A 248 10.94 31.89 -22.60
N LEU A 249 12.07 31.51 -23.21
CA LEU A 249 13.25 32.35 -23.43
C LEU A 249 14.14 31.69 -24.47
#